data_ab4ce47c87602f48253a73f6e20a2f94
#
_entry.id   ab4ce47c87602f48253a73f6e20a2f94
#
_cell.length_a   1.000
_cell.length_b   1.000
_cell.length_c   1.000
_cell.angle_alpha   90.00
_cell.angle_beta   90.00
_cell.angle_gamma   90.00
#
_symmetry.space_group_name_H-M   'P 1'
#
loop_
_entity.id
_entity.type
_entity.pdbx_description
1 polymer ?
#
loop_
_entity_poly.entity_id
_entity_poly.type
_entity_poly.pdbx_seq_one_letter_code
_entity_poly.pdbx_strand_id
1 'polypeptide(L)'
;IAALIWDGLRPGMVLLTVVVLFLCAGILTPKEMLEGFSNKGMITVGMLFLVSEGIRQSGALGQLIKKLLPEGKTTVFKAQLRMLPPIAFVSAFLNNTPVVVIFAPIIKRWAESVKLPATKFLIPLSYVTILGGICTLIGTSTNLVVHGMILEAGYEGFTMFELGRGRFFC
;
A
#
# COMPACT_ATOMS: atom_id res chain seq x y z
N ILE A 1 15.36 -2.69 17.39
CA ILE A 1 15.93 -2.42 16.06
C ILE A 1 16.91 -3.55 15.67
N ALA A 2 17.91 -3.91 16.52
CA ALA A 2 18.85 -4.99 16.22
C ALA A 2 18.16 -6.34 15.90
N ALA A 3 17.10 -6.71 16.65
CA ALA A 3 16.34 -7.92 16.41
C ALA A 3 15.52 -7.89 15.10
N LEU A 4 15.18 -6.71 14.58
CA LEU A 4 14.51 -6.54 13.28
C LEU A 4 15.47 -6.66 12.11
N ILE A 5 16.76 -6.34 12.32
CA ILE A 5 17.82 -6.50 11.32
C ILE A 5 18.23 -7.97 11.22
N TRP A 6 18.10 -8.72 12.31
CA TRP A 6 18.38 -10.16 12.31
C TRP A 6 17.19 -10.93 11.74
N ASP A 7 17.21 -11.19 10.45
CA ASP A 7 16.15 -11.72 9.58
C ASP A 7 15.56 -13.10 10.02
N GLY A 8 15.80 -13.53 11.24
CA GLY A 8 15.32 -14.81 11.80
C GLY A 8 13.94 -14.77 12.43
N LEU A 9 13.37 -13.59 12.71
CA LEU A 9 12.09 -13.43 13.40
C LEU A 9 11.12 -12.55 12.61
N ARG A 10 9.84 -12.92 12.59
CA ARG A 10 8.80 -12.09 11.96
C ARG A 10 8.69 -10.74 12.68
N PRO A 11 8.74 -9.59 11.96
CA PRO A 11 8.73 -8.25 12.56
C PRO A 11 7.59 -8.04 13.56
N GLY A 12 6.39 -8.56 13.27
CA GLY A 12 5.24 -8.46 14.17
C GLY A 12 5.45 -9.16 15.52
N MET A 13 6.15 -10.30 15.54
CA MET A 13 6.46 -11.01 16.80
C MET A 13 7.48 -10.23 17.64
N VAL A 14 8.49 -9.63 16.98
CA VAL A 14 9.49 -8.80 17.66
C VAL A 14 8.84 -7.59 18.31
N LEU A 15 7.97 -6.88 17.56
CA LEU A 15 7.25 -5.72 18.09
C LEU A 15 6.31 -6.10 19.23
N LEU A 16 5.55 -7.17 19.09
CA LEU A 16 4.66 -7.66 20.15
C LEU A 16 5.45 -8.01 21.43
N THR A 17 6.59 -8.69 21.30
CA THR A 17 7.45 -9.03 22.43
C THR A 17 7.97 -7.78 23.15
N VAL A 18 8.37 -6.74 22.41
CA VAL A 18 8.81 -5.46 23.00
C VAL A 18 7.68 -4.79 23.77
N VAL A 19 6.46 -4.76 23.23
CA VAL A 19 5.28 -4.19 23.91
C VAL A 19 4.96 -4.96 25.17
N VAL A 20 5.00 -6.30 25.14
CA VAL A 20 4.78 -7.14 26.34
C VAL A 20 5.85 -6.91 27.39
N LEU A 21 7.12 -6.77 26.99
CA LEU A 21 8.21 -6.45 27.93
C LEU A 21 8.03 -5.09 28.60
N PHE A 22 7.58 -4.08 27.86
CA PHE A 22 7.29 -2.75 28.42
C PHE A 22 6.09 -2.77 29.38
N LEU A 23 5.08 -3.59 29.08
CA LEU A 23 3.96 -3.81 29.99
C LEU A 23 4.43 -4.48 31.31
N CYS A 24 5.25 -5.55 31.21
CA CYS A 24 5.80 -6.24 32.38
C CYS A 24 6.77 -5.36 33.19
N ALA A 25 7.49 -4.48 32.53
CA ALA A 25 8.38 -3.51 33.19
C ALA A 25 7.63 -2.32 33.84
N GLY A 26 6.29 -2.23 33.66
CA GLY A 26 5.48 -1.13 34.22
C GLY A 26 5.69 0.21 33.50
N ILE A 27 6.34 0.22 32.32
CA ILE A 27 6.56 1.41 31.50
C ILE A 27 5.28 1.79 30.75
N LEU A 28 4.51 0.79 30.31
CA LEU A 28 3.23 0.94 29.62
C LEU A 28 2.10 0.41 30.50
N THR A 29 1.00 1.14 30.54
CA THR A 29 -0.24 0.66 31.16
C THR A 29 -1.01 -0.21 30.14
N PRO A 30 -1.84 -1.18 30.60
CA PRO A 30 -2.70 -1.95 29.69
C PRO A 30 -3.61 -1.08 28.82
N LYS A 31 -4.03 0.07 29.35
CA LYS A 31 -4.86 1.03 28.61
C LYS A 31 -4.10 1.65 27.45
N GLU A 32 -2.90 2.16 27.68
CA GLU A 32 -2.05 2.75 26.62
C GLU A 32 -1.69 1.71 25.55
N MET A 33 -1.44 0.46 25.95
CA MET A 33 -1.22 -0.63 24.99
C MET A 33 -2.43 -0.81 24.06
N LEU A 34 -3.64 -0.80 24.61
CA LEU A 34 -4.88 -1.01 23.85
C LEU A 34 -5.30 0.22 23.03
N GLU A 35 -4.95 1.42 23.46
CA GLU A 35 -5.23 2.66 22.72
C GLU A 35 -4.64 2.63 21.30
N GLY A 36 -3.45 2.07 21.12
CA GLY A 36 -2.85 1.90 19.80
C GLY A 36 -3.69 1.00 18.85
N PHE A 37 -4.40 0.00 19.39
CA PHE A 37 -5.31 -0.85 18.62
C PHE A 37 -6.67 -0.18 18.36
N SER A 38 -7.07 0.77 19.19
CA SER A 38 -8.34 1.52 19.09
C SER A 38 -8.23 2.76 18.20
N ASN A 39 -7.02 3.08 17.71
CA ASN A 39 -6.80 4.19 16.80
C ASN A 39 -7.65 4.06 15.54
N LYS A 40 -8.42 5.11 15.21
CA LYS A 40 -9.32 5.12 14.04
C LYS A 40 -8.58 4.83 12.73
N GLY A 41 -7.35 5.35 12.58
CA GLY A 41 -6.51 5.10 11.41
C GLY A 41 -6.15 3.61 11.28
N MET A 42 -5.77 2.95 12.37
CA MET A 42 -5.42 1.52 12.38
C MET A 42 -6.63 0.63 12.05
N ILE A 43 -7.80 0.92 12.62
CA ILE A 43 -9.04 0.21 12.30
C ILE A 43 -9.40 0.38 10.82
N THR A 44 -9.29 1.60 10.30
CA THR A 44 -9.52 1.89 8.87
C THR A 44 -8.57 1.10 7.97
N VAL A 45 -7.28 1.03 8.32
CA VAL A 45 -6.30 0.20 7.59
C VAL A 45 -6.73 -1.25 7.58
N GLY A 46 -7.12 -1.82 8.72
CA GLY A 46 -7.60 -3.20 8.81
C GLY A 46 -8.81 -3.47 7.91
N MET A 47 -9.80 -2.58 7.93
CA MET A 47 -10.99 -2.67 7.06
C MET A 47 -10.64 -2.57 5.58
N LEU A 48 -9.72 -1.67 5.20
CA LEU A 48 -9.25 -1.53 3.82
C LEU A 48 -8.50 -2.78 3.34
N PHE A 49 -7.77 -3.47 4.21
CA PHE A 49 -7.17 -4.77 3.85
C PHE A 49 -8.23 -5.82 3.53
N LEU A 50 -9.31 -5.89 4.31
CA LEU A 50 -10.42 -6.81 4.04
C LEU A 50 -11.11 -6.50 2.70
N VAL A 51 -11.39 -5.24 2.43
CA VAL A 51 -11.97 -4.79 1.15
C VAL A 51 -11.03 -5.12 -0.01
N SER A 52 -9.74 -4.82 0.14
CA SER A 52 -8.72 -5.11 -0.89
C SER A 52 -8.61 -6.60 -1.18
N GLU A 53 -8.71 -7.45 -0.16
CA GLU A 53 -8.71 -8.90 -0.33
C GLU A 53 -9.97 -9.38 -1.08
N GLY A 54 -11.14 -8.83 -0.78
CA GLY A 54 -12.37 -9.10 -1.52
C GLY A 54 -12.25 -8.74 -3.01
N ILE A 55 -11.68 -7.56 -3.32
CA ILE A 55 -11.43 -7.12 -4.69
C ILE A 55 -10.42 -8.05 -5.37
N ARG A 56 -9.38 -8.49 -4.67
CA ARG A 56 -8.39 -9.44 -5.18
C ARG A 56 -9.05 -10.78 -5.56
N GLN A 57 -9.90 -11.31 -4.70
CA GLN A 57 -10.60 -12.58 -4.90
C GLN A 57 -11.62 -12.52 -6.05
N SER A 58 -12.25 -11.37 -6.28
CA SER A 58 -13.19 -11.17 -7.39
C SER A 58 -12.52 -11.28 -8.78
N GLY A 59 -11.20 -11.11 -8.86
CA GLY A 59 -10.45 -11.13 -10.12
C GLY A 59 -10.70 -9.94 -11.04
N ALA A 60 -11.52 -8.96 -10.62
CA ALA A 60 -11.89 -7.80 -11.43
C ALA A 60 -10.68 -6.98 -11.90
N LEU A 61 -9.71 -6.76 -11.01
CA LEU A 61 -8.46 -6.04 -11.35
C LEU A 61 -7.61 -6.80 -12.38
N GLY A 62 -7.59 -8.14 -12.28
CA GLY A 62 -6.90 -8.98 -13.25
C GLY A 62 -7.51 -8.89 -14.65
N GLN A 63 -8.84 -8.80 -14.75
CA GLN A 63 -9.54 -8.61 -16.02
C GLN A 63 -9.30 -7.20 -16.58
N LEU A 64 -9.31 -6.18 -15.71
CA LEU A 64 -9.05 -4.79 -16.09
C LEU A 64 -7.67 -4.67 -16.76
N ILE A 65 -6.62 -5.17 -16.11
CA ILE A 65 -5.26 -5.03 -16.65
C ILE A 65 -5.07 -5.83 -17.94
N LYS A 66 -5.69 -7.02 -18.08
CA LYS A 66 -5.62 -7.80 -19.31
C LYS A 66 -6.19 -7.02 -20.51
N LYS A 67 -7.27 -6.25 -20.33
CA LYS A 67 -7.84 -5.38 -21.36
C LYS A 67 -6.96 -4.18 -21.70
N LEU A 68 -6.13 -3.74 -20.77
CA LEU A 68 -5.24 -2.60 -20.95
C LEU A 68 -3.91 -3.00 -21.60
N LEU A 69 -3.48 -4.26 -21.46
CA LEU A 69 -2.26 -4.75 -22.06
C LEU A 69 -2.42 -4.85 -23.59
N PRO A 70 -1.50 -4.24 -24.37
CA PRO A 70 -1.58 -4.31 -25.82
C PRO A 70 -1.32 -5.74 -26.32
N GLU A 71 -2.12 -6.14 -27.32
CA GLU A 71 -1.92 -7.40 -28.05
C GLU A 71 -0.94 -7.20 -29.22
N GLY A 72 0.01 -8.12 -29.35
CA GLY A 72 0.97 -8.11 -30.46
C GLY A 72 2.24 -7.30 -30.19
N LYS A 73 2.98 -7.00 -31.30
CA LYS A 73 4.25 -6.28 -31.24
C LYS A 73 4.05 -4.84 -30.76
N THR A 74 4.59 -4.51 -29.61
CA THR A 74 4.52 -3.17 -29.01
C THR A 74 5.89 -2.72 -28.53
N THR A 75 6.09 -1.40 -28.42
CA THR A 75 7.30 -0.85 -27.80
C THR A 75 7.10 -0.72 -26.29
N VAL A 76 8.20 -0.83 -25.52
CA VAL A 76 8.18 -0.69 -24.07
C VAL A 76 7.47 0.58 -23.65
N PHE A 77 7.79 1.72 -24.28
CA PHE A 77 7.21 3.02 -23.93
C PHE A 77 5.70 3.09 -24.14
N LYS A 78 5.18 2.59 -25.28
CA LYS A 78 3.73 2.58 -25.55
C LYS A 78 2.97 1.70 -24.55
N ALA A 79 3.54 0.55 -24.22
CA ALA A 79 2.95 -0.35 -23.24
C ALA A 79 2.90 0.28 -21.84
N GLN A 80 4.00 0.91 -21.40
CA GLN A 80 4.06 1.62 -20.14
C GLN A 80 3.04 2.76 -20.08
N LEU A 81 2.99 3.63 -21.10
CA LEU A 81 2.07 4.75 -21.15
C LEU A 81 0.60 4.33 -21.08
N ARG A 82 0.26 3.16 -21.61
CA ARG A 82 -1.11 2.63 -21.60
C ARG A 82 -1.47 1.98 -20.26
N MET A 83 -0.52 1.31 -19.59
CA MET A 83 -0.81 0.50 -18.43
C MET A 83 -0.57 1.22 -17.10
N LEU A 84 0.43 2.14 -17.01
CA LEU A 84 0.80 2.77 -15.76
C LEU A 84 -0.27 3.75 -15.21
N PRO A 85 -0.91 4.63 -16.02
CA PRO A 85 -1.91 5.55 -15.49
C PRO A 85 -3.13 4.88 -14.84
N PRO A 86 -3.75 3.84 -15.44
CA PRO A 86 -4.83 3.11 -14.78
C PRO A 86 -4.40 2.43 -13.48
N ILE A 87 -3.16 1.92 -13.42
CA ILE A 87 -2.61 1.31 -12.21
C ILE A 87 -2.42 2.36 -11.11
N ALA A 88 -1.89 3.54 -11.45
CA ALA A 88 -1.78 4.66 -10.51
C ALA A 88 -3.16 5.04 -9.94
N PHE A 89 -4.16 5.12 -10.81
CA PHE A 89 -5.53 5.43 -10.41
C PHE A 89 -6.10 4.37 -9.44
N VAL A 90 -5.93 3.10 -9.75
CA VAL A 90 -6.36 2.00 -8.86
C VAL A 90 -5.62 2.05 -7.53
N SER A 91 -4.31 2.32 -7.54
CA SER A 91 -3.50 2.42 -6.34
C SER A 91 -3.83 3.62 -5.46
N ALA A 92 -4.42 4.67 -6.01
CA ALA A 92 -4.92 5.80 -5.21
C ALA A 92 -6.06 5.40 -4.25
N PHE A 93 -6.80 4.33 -4.57
CA PHE A 93 -7.95 3.87 -3.77
C PHE A 93 -7.73 2.51 -3.10
N LEU A 94 -6.73 1.76 -3.53
CA LEU A 94 -6.36 0.47 -2.95
C LEU A 94 -4.93 0.55 -2.39
N ASN A 95 -4.71 -0.14 -1.29
CA ASN A 95 -3.38 -0.21 -0.70
C ASN A 95 -2.35 -0.77 -1.70
N ASN A 96 -1.14 -0.25 -1.69
CA ASN A 96 -0.06 -0.58 -2.64
C ASN A 96 0.22 -2.09 -2.72
N THR A 97 0.23 -2.78 -1.59
CA THR A 97 0.59 -4.21 -1.53
C THR A 97 -0.34 -5.09 -2.37
N PRO A 98 -1.69 -5.07 -2.20
CA PRO A 98 -2.60 -5.81 -3.07
C PRO A 98 -2.44 -5.49 -4.55
N VAL A 99 -2.24 -4.21 -4.89
CA VAL A 99 -2.07 -3.77 -6.28
C VAL A 99 -0.86 -4.43 -6.91
N VAL A 100 0.30 -4.37 -6.25
CA VAL A 100 1.53 -5.00 -6.77
C VAL A 100 1.41 -6.51 -6.85
N VAL A 101 0.86 -7.16 -5.81
CA VAL A 101 0.68 -8.63 -5.77
C VAL A 101 -0.20 -9.14 -6.90
N ILE A 102 -1.24 -8.37 -7.29
CA ILE A 102 -2.13 -8.76 -8.39
C ILE A 102 -1.49 -8.47 -9.75
N PHE A 103 -0.92 -7.28 -9.94
CA PHE A 103 -0.47 -6.84 -11.26
C PHE A 103 0.90 -7.38 -11.67
N ALA A 104 1.83 -7.56 -10.72
CA ALA A 104 3.18 -8.01 -11.03
C ALA A 104 3.22 -9.37 -11.78
N PRO A 105 2.53 -10.43 -11.33
CA PRO A 105 2.54 -11.71 -12.05
C PRO A 105 1.86 -11.62 -13.41
N ILE A 106 0.82 -10.82 -13.59
CA ILE A 106 0.11 -10.64 -14.86
C ILE A 106 1.01 -9.93 -15.86
N ILE A 107 1.63 -8.83 -15.44
CA ILE A 107 2.54 -8.04 -16.28
C ILE A 107 3.79 -8.83 -16.64
N LYS A 108 4.33 -9.62 -15.71
CA LYS A 108 5.47 -10.49 -15.97
C LYS A 108 5.15 -11.50 -17.08
N ARG A 109 4.05 -12.25 -16.93
CA ARG A 109 3.62 -13.23 -17.95
C ARG A 109 3.35 -12.59 -19.31
N TRP A 110 2.74 -11.42 -19.33
CA TRP A 110 2.50 -10.67 -20.55
C TRP A 110 3.82 -10.20 -21.20
N ALA A 111 4.75 -9.64 -20.45
CA ALA A 111 6.05 -9.20 -20.96
C ALA A 111 6.83 -10.36 -21.58
N GLU A 112 6.81 -11.53 -20.94
CA GLU A 112 7.41 -12.77 -21.45
C GLU A 112 6.74 -13.22 -22.77
N SER A 113 5.41 -13.12 -22.87
CA SER A 113 4.66 -13.51 -24.09
C SER A 113 5.00 -12.63 -25.29
N VAL A 114 5.27 -11.34 -25.07
CA VAL A 114 5.69 -10.40 -26.13
C VAL A 114 7.21 -10.29 -26.29
N LYS A 115 7.98 -11.17 -25.61
CA LYS A 115 9.44 -11.24 -25.62
C LYS A 115 10.12 -9.91 -25.21
N LEU A 116 9.53 -9.21 -24.24
CA LEU A 116 10.10 -8.01 -23.63
C LEU A 116 10.62 -8.32 -22.22
N PRO A 117 11.71 -7.64 -21.78
CA PRO A 117 12.24 -7.85 -20.43
C PRO A 117 11.25 -7.35 -19.38
N ALA A 118 10.80 -8.26 -18.49
CA ALA A 118 9.80 -7.96 -17.45
C ALA A 118 10.24 -6.85 -16.48
N THR A 119 11.55 -6.72 -16.21
CA THR A 119 12.12 -5.69 -15.32
C THR A 119 11.78 -4.27 -15.75
N LYS A 120 11.69 -4.03 -17.07
CA LYS A 120 11.31 -2.70 -17.61
C LYS A 120 9.87 -2.31 -17.28
N PHE A 121 9.05 -3.24 -16.84
CA PHE A 121 7.65 -3.00 -16.45
C PHE A 121 7.44 -3.10 -14.94
N LEU A 122 8.13 -4.02 -14.26
CA LEU A 122 7.97 -4.23 -12.83
C LEU A 122 8.53 -3.08 -11.98
N ILE A 123 9.66 -2.50 -12.40
CA ILE A 123 10.24 -1.35 -11.71
C ILE A 123 9.30 -0.12 -11.79
N PRO A 124 8.87 0.34 -12.99
CA PRO A 124 7.89 1.42 -13.09
C PRO A 124 6.55 1.11 -12.40
N LEU A 125 6.09 -0.15 -12.42
CA LEU A 125 4.91 -0.57 -11.67
C LEU A 125 5.03 -0.22 -10.19
N SER A 126 6.13 -0.55 -9.55
CA SER A 126 6.36 -0.26 -8.13
C SER A 126 6.31 1.24 -7.85
N TYR A 127 7.01 2.05 -8.65
CA TYR A 127 7.01 3.51 -8.47
C TYR A 127 5.63 4.13 -8.68
N VAL A 128 4.93 3.73 -9.73
CA VAL A 128 3.59 4.26 -10.05
C VAL A 128 2.56 3.87 -8.98
N THR A 129 2.68 2.67 -8.43
CA THR A 129 1.82 2.23 -7.32
C THR A 129 2.04 3.09 -6.08
N ILE A 130 3.30 3.38 -5.72
CA ILE A 130 3.62 4.24 -4.59
C ILE A 130 3.11 5.68 -4.84
N LEU A 131 3.40 6.25 -6.01
CA LEU A 131 2.95 7.60 -6.37
C LEU A 131 1.42 7.71 -6.38
N GLY A 132 0.72 6.71 -6.91
CA GLY A 132 -0.74 6.65 -6.85
C GLY A 132 -1.25 6.60 -5.41
N GLY A 133 -0.62 5.76 -4.57
CA GLY A 133 -0.98 5.62 -3.16
C GLY A 133 -0.81 6.89 -2.32
N ILE A 134 0.14 7.75 -2.66
CA ILE A 134 0.36 9.02 -1.96
C ILE A 134 -0.71 10.06 -2.33
N CYS A 135 -1.36 9.94 -3.49
CA CYS A 135 -2.33 10.93 -3.96
C CYS A 135 -3.59 11.03 -3.11
N THR A 136 -3.94 10.01 -2.34
CA THR A 136 -5.13 10.02 -1.49
C THR A 136 -4.83 9.55 -0.07
N LEU A 137 -5.73 9.88 0.85
CA LEU A 137 -5.62 9.46 2.24
C LEU A 137 -5.66 7.94 2.41
N ILE A 138 -6.46 7.22 1.61
CA ILE A 138 -6.67 5.77 1.72
C ILE A 138 -5.71 4.93 0.88
N GLY A 139 -4.97 5.53 -0.06
CA GLY A 139 -4.10 4.82 -0.99
C GLY A 139 -2.89 4.15 -0.33
N THR A 140 -2.47 4.62 0.84
CA THR A 140 -1.42 3.96 1.63
C THR A 140 -1.73 3.99 3.12
N SER A 141 -1.38 2.90 3.82
CA SER A 141 -1.60 2.77 5.27
C SER A 141 -0.86 3.83 6.08
N THR A 142 0.30 4.28 5.62
CA THR A 142 1.08 5.33 6.30
C THR A 142 0.29 6.63 6.44
N ASN A 143 -0.42 7.05 5.39
CA ASN A 143 -1.24 8.26 5.41
C ASN A 143 -2.36 8.16 6.46
N LEU A 144 -3.01 7.00 6.54
CA LEU A 144 -4.08 6.75 7.51
C LEU A 144 -3.58 6.72 8.95
N VAL A 145 -2.42 6.12 9.19
CA VAL A 145 -1.81 6.10 10.54
C VAL A 145 -1.45 7.52 10.97
N VAL A 146 -0.78 8.28 10.11
CA VAL A 146 -0.43 9.68 10.41
C VAL A 146 -1.68 10.54 10.63
N HIS A 147 -2.71 10.37 9.79
CA HIS A 147 -4.00 11.03 9.97
C HIS A 147 -4.64 10.71 11.33
N GLY A 148 -4.63 9.43 11.73
CA GLY A 148 -5.13 9.00 13.03
C GLY A 148 -4.37 9.65 14.21
N MET A 149 -3.04 9.72 14.13
CA MET A 149 -2.20 10.34 15.14
C MET A 149 -2.44 11.86 15.25
N ILE A 150 -2.66 12.55 14.12
CA ILE A 150 -2.98 13.97 14.08
C ILE A 150 -4.32 14.25 14.78
N LEU A 151 -5.33 13.43 14.51
CA LEU A 151 -6.64 13.54 15.18
C LEU A 151 -6.54 13.30 16.70
N GLU A 152 -5.73 12.33 17.14
CA GLU A 152 -5.49 12.07 18.57
C GLU A 152 -4.75 13.22 19.25
N ALA A 153 -3.88 13.92 18.53
CA ALA A 153 -3.19 15.12 19.01
C ALA A 153 -4.09 16.37 19.07
N GLY A 154 -5.37 16.25 18.66
CA GLY A 154 -6.35 17.35 18.70
C GLY A 154 -6.29 18.32 17.53
N TYR A 155 -5.55 17.98 16.46
CA TYR A 155 -5.49 18.77 15.23
C TYR A 155 -6.53 18.31 14.20
N GLU A 156 -6.83 19.15 13.22
CA GLU A 156 -7.64 18.76 12.08
C GLU A 156 -6.87 17.74 11.23
N GLY A 157 -7.53 16.63 10.91
CA GLY A 157 -6.95 15.57 10.06
C GLY A 157 -6.96 15.96 8.58
N PHE A 158 -6.25 15.20 7.77
CA PHE A 158 -6.19 15.42 6.32
C PHE A 158 -7.53 15.12 5.64
N THR A 159 -7.85 15.90 4.61
CA THR A 159 -8.93 15.57 3.68
C THR A 159 -8.47 14.51 2.67
N MET A 160 -9.42 13.85 1.98
CA MET A 160 -9.17 12.72 1.09
C MET A 160 -8.08 12.97 0.03
N PHE A 161 -8.02 14.18 -0.56
CA PHE A 161 -7.12 14.54 -1.66
C PHE A 161 -6.09 15.61 -1.30
N GLU A 162 -6.00 16.00 -0.06
CA GLU A 162 -5.10 17.05 0.39
C GLU A 162 -3.64 16.68 0.18
N LEU A 163 -3.32 15.42 0.45
CA LEU A 163 -2.00 14.85 0.24
C LEU A 163 -1.53 14.97 -1.21
N GLY A 164 -2.43 14.69 -2.17
CA GLY A 164 -2.14 14.80 -3.60
C GLY A 164 -1.97 16.24 -4.10
N ARG A 165 -2.51 17.23 -3.37
CA ARG A 165 -2.36 18.65 -3.70
C ARG A 165 -1.07 19.28 -3.19
N GLY A 166 -0.25 18.56 -2.45
CA GLY A 166 1.01 19.08 -1.91
C GLY A 166 0.87 20.19 -0.87
N ARG A 167 -0.28 20.34 -0.25
CA ARG A 167 -0.56 21.36 0.77
C ARG A 167 0.05 21.10 2.15
N PHE A 168 1.12 20.33 2.21
CA PHE A 168 1.84 20.05 3.45
C PHE A 168 2.61 21.25 4.03
N PHE A 169 2.66 22.37 3.36
CA PHE A 169 3.53 23.49 3.70
C PHE A 169 2.83 24.86 3.70
N CYS A 170 1.55 24.93 4.05
CA CYS A 170 0.90 26.22 4.32
C CYS A 170 0.27 26.22 5.69
#